data_74a4b3d93bec6e9aededf04419172fc4
#
_entry.id   74a4b3d93bec6e9aededf04419172fc4
#
_cell.length_a   1.000
_cell.length_b   1.000
_cell.length_c   1.000
_cell.angle_alpha   90.00
_cell.angle_beta   90.00
_cell.angle_gamma   90.00
#
_symmetry.space_group_name_H-M   'P 1'
#
loop_
_entity.id
_entity.type
_entity.pdbx_description
1 polymer ?
#
loop_
_entity_poly.entity_id
_entity_poly.type
_entity_poly.pdbx_seq_one_letter_code
_entity_poly.pdbx_strand_id
1 'polypeptide(L)'
;MEARALKKHIRSSPRKMRLVVDLIRGKNAAEAFSILKFTSKHAAKDCEMVLRSAIANMSNHEDGKKVRPEDLYIKEAYVNEGVAMKRIQPAPMGRAYRIRKRSNHLTIVVATNPNSNLGA
;
A
#
# COMPACT_ATOMS: atom_id res chain seq x y z
N MET A 1 -19.79 1.85 -1.41
CA MET A 1 -18.92 2.85 -0.77
C MET A 1 -17.47 2.50 -0.85
N GLU A 2 -16.65 3.50 -0.99
CA GLU A 2 -15.21 3.34 -1.15
C GLU A 2 -14.47 4.34 -0.26
N ALA A 3 -13.30 3.97 0.18
CA ALA A 3 -12.39 4.87 0.88
C ALA A 3 -10.99 4.66 0.35
N ARG A 4 -10.23 5.73 0.30
CA ARG A 4 -8.90 5.74 -0.24
C ARG A 4 -7.91 6.23 0.80
N ALA A 5 -6.73 5.65 0.80
CA ALA A 5 -5.59 6.15 1.56
C ALA A 5 -4.38 6.23 0.66
N LEU A 6 -3.57 7.23 0.88
CA LEU A 6 -2.39 7.51 0.09
C LEU A 6 -1.22 7.84 1.01
N LYS A 7 -0.10 7.21 0.77
CA LYS A 7 1.15 7.58 1.43
C LYS A 7 2.14 7.99 0.35
N LYS A 8 2.61 9.23 0.45
CA LYS A 8 3.56 9.79 -0.50
C LYS A 8 4.99 9.67 0.03
N HIS A 9 5.92 9.70 -0.88
CA HIS A 9 7.36 9.76 -0.58
C HIS A 9 7.88 8.59 0.27
N ILE A 10 7.41 7.39 -0.05
CA ILE A 10 7.95 6.18 0.58
C ILE A 10 9.34 5.93 0.00
N ARG A 11 10.32 5.77 0.87
CA ARG A 11 11.71 5.58 0.46
C ARG A 11 11.98 4.13 0.07
N SER A 12 11.43 3.72 -1.05
CA SER A 12 11.72 2.42 -1.64
C SER A 12 11.44 2.51 -3.14
N SER A 13 11.94 1.54 -3.90
CA SER A 13 11.68 1.56 -5.33
C SER A 13 10.23 1.18 -5.61
N PRO A 14 9.58 1.78 -6.63
CA PRO A 14 8.24 1.39 -7.01
C PRO A 14 8.11 -0.09 -7.35
N ARG A 15 9.14 -0.65 -7.97
CA ARG A 15 9.17 -2.06 -8.36
C ARG A 15 9.03 -2.98 -7.16
N LYS A 16 9.78 -2.72 -6.09
CA LYS A 16 9.73 -3.53 -4.86
C LYS A 16 8.37 -3.41 -4.18
N MET A 17 7.81 -2.21 -4.16
CA MET A 17 6.49 -1.98 -3.58
C MET A 17 5.41 -2.70 -4.37
N ARG A 18 5.50 -2.70 -5.70
CA ARG A 18 4.53 -3.37 -6.56
C ARG A 18 4.46 -4.88 -6.33
N LEU A 19 5.59 -5.49 -6.01
CA LEU A 19 5.62 -6.92 -5.69
C LEU A 19 4.75 -7.24 -4.47
N VAL A 20 4.80 -6.39 -3.46
CA VAL A 20 3.98 -6.56 -2.26
C VAL A 20 2.51 -6.23 -2.54
N VAL A 21 2.26 -5.16 -3.27
CA VAL A 21 0.88 -4.74 -3.59
C VAL A 21 0.15 -5.78 -4.41
N ASP A 22 0.85 -6.46 -5.32
CA ASP A 22 0.24 -7.52 -6.14
C ASP A 22 -0.26 -8.69 -5.30
N LEU A 23 0.32 -8.91 -4.12
CA LEU A 23 -0.11 -9.98 -3.23
C LEU A 23 -1.48 -9.73 -2.60
N ILE A 24 -1.85 -8.47 -2.45
CA ILE A 24 -3.08 -8.10 -1.74
C ILE A 24 -4.18 -7.58 -2.65
N ARG A 25 -3.89 -7.32 -3.92
CA ARG A 25 -4.88 -6.77 -4.84
C ARG A 25 -6.05 -7.73 -5.03
N GLY A 26 -7.27 -7.22 -4.85
CA GLY A 26 -8.48 -8.01 -5.00
C GLY A 26 -8.80 -8.92 -3.82
N LYS A 27 -8.00 -8.88 -2.79
CA LYS A 27 -8.21 -9.70 -1.59
C LYS A 27 -9.12 -9.00 -0.59
N ASN A 28 -9.74 -9.78 0.30
CA ASN A 28 -10.44 -9.25 1.46
C ASN A 28 -9.44 -8.53 2.37
N ALA A 29 -9.86 -7.44 2.99
CA ALA A 29 -8.95 -6.64 3.81
C ALA A 29 -8.37 -7.41 4.99
N ALA A 30 -9.15 -8.27 5.64
CA ALA A 30 -8.64 -9.10 6.73
C ALA A 30 -7.58 -10.09 6.24
N GLU A 31 -7.84 -10.71 5.09
CA GLU A 31 -6.87 -11.62 4.47
C GLU A 31 -5.61 -10.87 4.06
N ALA A 32 -5.76 -9.66 3.52
CA ALA A 32 -4.63 -8.82 3.15
C ALA A 32 -3.75 -8.48 4.35
N PHE A 33 -4.31 -8.16 5.49
CA PHE A 33 -3.54 -7.92 6.71
C PHE A 33 -2.71 -9.14 7.10
N SER A 34 -3.30 -10.32 7.01
CA SER A 34 -2.58 -11.57 7.32
C SER A 34 -1.42 -11.78 6.36
N ILE A 35 -1.64 -11.56 5.07
CA ILE A 35 -0.61 -11.70 4.06
C ILE A 35 0.53 -10.72 4.34
N LEU A 36 0.23 -9.45 4.61
CA LEU A 36 1.25 -8.44 4.86
C LEU A 36 2.01 -8.69 6.14
N LYS A 37 1.32 -9.18 7.18
CA LYS A 37 1.95 -9.47 8.46
C LYS A 37 3.02 -10.57 8.34
N PHE A 38 2.77 -11.57 7.51
CA PHE A 38 3.69 -12.68 7.33
C PHE A 38 4.65 -12.50 6.15
N THR A 39 4.54 -11.41 5.42
CA THR A 39 5.47 -11.10 4.34
C THR A 39 6.74 -10.49 4.92
N SER A 40 7.88 -11.09 4.61
CA SER A 40 9.16 -10.65 5.16
C SER A 40 9.73 -9.41 4.49
N LYS A 41 9.13 -8.94 3.42
CA LYS A 41 9.61 -7.76 2.69
C LYS A 41 9.37 -6.48 3.47
N HIS A 42 10.36 -5.60 3.46
CA HIS A 42 10.28 -4.32 4.19
C HIS A 42 9.10 -3.45 3.74
N ALA A 43 8.78 -3.48 2.46
CA ALA A 43 7.67 -2.71 1.90
C ALA A 43 6.31 -3.11 2.47
N ALA A 44 6.18 -4.32 3.02
CA ALA A 44 4.92 -4.80 3.57
C ALA A 44 4.43 -3.96 4.75
N LYS A 45 5.33 -3.38 5.52
CA LYS A 45 4.97 -2.52 6.65
C LYS A 45 4.27 -1.26 6.19
N ASP A 46 4.77 -0.65 5.14
CA ASP A 46 4.16 0.56 4.58
C ASP A 46 2.78 0.24 3.97
N CYS A 47 2.66 -0.90 3.27
CA CYS A 47 1.38 -1.35 2.76
C CYS A 47 0.36 -1.57 3.88
N GLU A 48 0.77 -2.20 4.97
CA GLU A 48 -0.12 -2.44 6.11
C GLU A 48 -0.62 -1.13 6.72
N MET A 49 0.27 -0.15 6.86
CA MET A 49 -0.10 1.16 7.39
C MET A 49 -1.11 1.87 6.49
N VAL A 50 -0.90 1.83 5.18
CA VAL A 50 -1.80 2.47 4.22
C VAL A 50 -3.17 1.77 4.22
N LEU A 51 -3.17 0.44 4.26
CA LEU A 51 -4.41 -0.33 4.32
C LEU A 51 -5.20 -0.02 5.59
N ARG A 52 -4.52 0.06 6.72
CA ARG A 52 -5.15 0.42 7.99
C ARG A 52 -5.77 1.81 7.92
N SER A 53 -5.06 2.74 7.31
CA SER A 53 -5.54 4.10 7.11
C SER A 53 -6.78 4.14 6.21
N ALA A 54 -6.80 3.35 5.14
CA ALA A 54 -7.95 3.28 4.24
C ALA A 54 -9.19 2.76 4.97
N ILE A 55 -9.03 1.77 5.83
CA ILE A 55 -10.14 1.23 6.62
C ILE A 55 -10.64 2.26 7.63
N ALA A 56 -9.74 2.99 8.27
CA ALA A 56 -10.12 4.06 9.17
C ALA A 56 -10.89 5.16 8.44
N ASN A 57 -10.47 5.50 7.22
CA ASN A 57 -11.18 6.49 6.41
C ASN A 57 -12.59 6.00 6.05
N MET A 58 -12.74 4.72 5.77
CA MET A 58 -14.05 4.13 5.51
C MET A 58 -14.96 4.25 6.73
N SER A 59 -14.44 3.97 7.90
CA SER A 59 -15.22 4.08 9.14
C SER A 59 -15.68 5.51 9.39
N ASN A 60 -14.86 6.48 9.04
CA ASN A 60 -15.22 7.90 9.19
C ASN A 60 -16.30 8.33 8.21
N HIS A 61 -16.32 7.75 7.00
CA HIS A 61 -17.34 8.06 6.01
C HIS A 61 -18.72 7.48 6.34
N GLU A 62 -18.75 6.43 7.14
CA GLU A 62 -19.98 5.71 7.48
C GLU A 62 -20.68 6.27 8.73
N ASP A 63 -20.56 7.56 9.00
CA ASP A 63 -21.24 8.25 10.09
C ASP A 63 -21.09 7.54 11.46
N GLY A 64 -19.86 7.12 11.77
CA GLY A 64 -19.57 6.50 13.03
C GLY A 64 -19.82 5.00 13.09
N LYS A 65 -20.29 4.38 12.02
CA LYS A 65 -20.41 2.93 11.96
C LYS A 65 -19.05 2.30 11.86
N LYS A 66 -18.78 1.34 12.73
CA LYS A 66 -17.55 0.57 12.65
C LYS A 66 -17.64 -0.40 11.49
N VAL A 67 -16.70 -0.28 10.57
CA VAL A 67 -16.61 -1.20 9.45
C VAL A 67 -15.53 -2.23 9.78
N ARG A 68 -15.88 -3.51 9.66
CA ARG A 68 -14.93 -4.59 9.91
C ARG A 68 -14.06 -4.83 8.70
N PRO A 69 -12.79 -5.17 8.89
CA PRO A 69 -11.95 -5.54 7.75
C PRO A 69 -12.52 -6.69 6.91
N GLU A 70 -13.26 -7.61 7.55
CA GLU A 70 -13.87 -8.74 6.84
C GLU A 70 -14.93 -8.30 5.83
N ASP A 71 -15.53 -7.14 6.03
CA ASP A 71 -16.60 -6.62 5.17
C ASP A 71 -16.06 -5.80 4.01
N LEU A 72 -14.76 -5.60 3.94
CA LEU A 72 -14.11 -4.78 2.93
C LEU A 72 -13.21 -5.62 2.05
N TYR A 73 -13.06 -5.17 0.80
CA TYR A 73 -12.08 -5.77 -0.09
C TYR A 73 -11.22 -4.66 -0.71
N ILE A 74 -10.06 -5.03 -1.17
CA ILE A 74 -9.15 -4.09 -1.82
C ILE A 74 -9.56 -3.99 -3.27
N LYS A 75 -10.24 -2.90 -3.61
CA LYS A 75 -10.74 -2.66 -4.96
C LYS A 75 -9.61 -2.28 -5.90
N GLU A 76 -8.77 -1.37 -5.45
CA GLU A 76 -7.63 -0.90 -6.22
C GLU A 76 -6.42 -0.75 -5.30
N ALA A 77 -5.28 -1.09 -5.81
CA ALA A 77 -4.01 -0.84 -5.13
C ALA A 77 -2.96 -0.61 -6.20
N TYR A 78 -2.30 0.53 -6.17
CA TYR A 78 -1.31 0.86 -7.18
C TYR A 78 -0.20 1.71 -6.59
N VAL A 79 0.92 1.70 -7.28
CA VAL A 79 2.13 2.40 -6.88
C VAL A 79 2.56 3.30 -8.02
N ASN A 80 2.68 4.59 -7.72
CA ASN A 80 3.18 5.57 -8.66
C ASN A 80 4.63 5.94 -8.31
N GLU A 81 5.40 6.32 -9.32
CA GLU A 81 6.76 6.76 -9.10
C GLU A 81 6.77 8.13 -8.43
N GLY A 82 7.63 8.26 -7.41
CA GLY A 82 7.88 9.54 -6.76
C GLY A 82 9.17 10.18 -7.27
N VAL A 83 9.59 11.21 -6.58
CA VAL A 83 10.83 11.91 -6.91
C VAL A 83 12.03 10.99 -6.69
N ALA A 84 12.94 10.96 -7.65
CA ALA A 84 14.20 10.23 -7.53
C ALA A 84 15.29 11.21 -7.09
N MET A 85 16.00 10.86 -6.02
CA MET A 85 17.13 11.64 -5.54
C MET A 85 18.41 11.03 -6.10
N LYS A 86 19.20 11.87 -6.77
CA LYS A 86 20.47 11.41 -7.31
C LYS A 86 21.55 11.46 -6.23
N ARG A 87 22.33 10.42 -6.12
CA ARG A 87 23.47 10.33 -5.21
C ARG A 87 24.70 9.88 -5.99
N ILE A 88 25.87 10.26 -5.51
CA ILE A 88 27.14 9.84 -6.09
C ILE A 88 27.79 8.86 -5.12
N GLN A 89 28.16 7.70 -5.61
CA GLN A 89 28.88 6.71 -4.84
C GLN A 89 30.31 6.61 -5.38
N PRO A 90 31.35 6.69 -4.51
CA PRO A 90 32.72 6.47 -4.95
C PRO A 90 32.88 5.10 -5.60
N ALA A 91 33.61 5.07 -6.69
CA ALA A 91 33.91 3.85 -7.43
C ALA A 91 35.42 3.66 -7.51
N PRO A 92 35.90 2.42 -7.79
CA PRO A 92 37.32 2.17 -7.95
C PRO A 92 37.95 3.07 -9.03
N MET A 93 39.24 3.38 -8.89
CA MET A 93 40.01 4.20 -9.82
C MET A 93 39.55 5.66 -9.97
N GLY A 94 39.03 6.24 -8.89
CA GLY A 94 38.63 7.64 -8.88
C GLY A 94 37.36 7.95 -9.68
N ARG A 95 36.67 6.94 -10.15
CA ARG A 95 35.38 7.13 -10.84
C ARG A 95 34.27 7.29 -9.81
N ALA A 96 33.16 7.92 -10.23
CA ALA A 96 31.97 8.07 -9.40
C ALA A 96 30.79 7.46 -10.14
N TYR A 97 30.04 6.61 -9.45
CA TYR A 97 28.79 6.06 -9.98
C TYR A 97 27.61 6.89 -9.49
N ARG A 98 26.67 7.14 -10.39
CA ARG A 98 25.42 7.80 -10.04
C ARG A 98 24.44 6.76 -9.51
N ILE A 99 23.90 7.02 -8.33
CA ILE A 99 22.86 6.18 -7.73
C ILE A 99 21.60 7.01 -7.66
N ARG A 100 20.48 6.42 -8.10
CA ARG A 100 19.16 7.04 -7.96
C ARG A 100 18.47 6.42 -6.76
N LYS A 101 18.20 7.24 -5.76
CA LYS A 101 17.35 6.84 -4.63
C LYS A 101 15.92 7.14 -5.01
N ARG A 102 15.19 6.10 -5.41
CA ARG A 102 13.81 6.24 -5.87
C ARG A 102 12.85 6.25 -4.69
N SER A 103 11.74 6.94 -4.87
CA SER A 103 10.63 6.91 -3.94
C SER A 103 9.37 6.52 -4.68
N ASN A 104 8.32 6.24 -3.94
CA ASN A 104 7.05 5.86 -4.53
C ASN A 104 5.89 6.45 -3.73
N HIS A 105 4.72 6.45 -4.37
CA HIS A 105 3.47 6.86 -3.77
C HIS A 105 2.53 5.67 -3.83
N LEU A 106 2.09 5.19 -2.68
CA LEU A 106 1.22 4.03 -2.58
C LEU A 106 -0.21 4.49 -2.34
N THR A 107 -1.14 4.02 -3.16
CA THR A 107 -2.57 4.28 -3.01
C THR A 107 -3.30 2.96 -2.87
N ILE A 108 -4.17 2.86 -1.87
CA ILE A 108 -5.04 1.71 -1.67
C ILE A 108 -6.47 2.21 -1.56
N VAL A 109 -7.36 1.63 -2.36
CA VAL A 109 -8.78 1.90 -2.32
C VAL A 109 -9.48 0.65 -1.81
N VAL A 110 -10.21 0.79 -0.71
CA VAL A 110 -11.04 -0.30 -0.18
C VAL A 110 -12.51 0.01 -0.46
N ALA A 111 -13.29 -1.02 -0.65
CA ALA A 111 -14.71 -0.90 -0.91
C ALA A 111 -15.47 -1.94 -0.11
N THR A 112 -16.75 -1.66 0.12
CA THR A 112 -17.62 -2.62 0.77
C THR A 112 -17.76 -3.86 -0.12
N ASN A 113 -17.52 -5.01 0.47
CA ASN A 113 -17.63 -6.27 -0.26
C ASN A 113 -19.09 -6.48 -0.69
N PRO A 114 -19.38 -6.57 -1.98
CA PRO A 114 -20.75 -6.75 -2.44
C PRO A 114 -21.40 -8.03 -1.92
N ASN A 115 -20.58 -9.03 -1.58
CA ASN A 115 -21.08 -10.30 -1.05
C ASN A 115 -21.32 -10.27 0.45
N SER A 116 -20.76 -9.29 1.17
CA SER A 116 -20.90 -9.22 2.62
C SER A 116 -22.32 -8.79 3.04
N ASN A 117 -23.04 -8.13 2.16
CA ASN A 117 -24.37 -7.62 2.43
C ASN A 117 -25.48 -8.59 2.06
N LEU A 118 -25.12 -9.73 1.50
CA LEU A 118 -26.13 -10.71 1.08
C LEU A 118 -26.84 -11.37 2.27
N GLY A 119 -26.24 -11.32 3.43
CA GLY A 119 -26.85 -11.82 4.64
C GLY A 119 -27.63 -10.76 5.43
N ALA A 120 -27.62 -9.57 4.96
CA ALA A 120 -28.28 -8.47 5.64
C ALA A 120 -29.73 -8.34 5.24
#